data_399425156f3c899817a675904f301c34
#
_entry.id   399425156f3c899817a675904f301c34
#
_cell.length_a   1.000
_cell.length_b   1.000
_cell.length_c   1.000
_cell.angle_alpha   90.00
_cell.angle_beta   90.00
_cell.angle_gamma   90.00
#
_symmetry.space_group_name_H-M   'P 1'
#
loop_
_entity.id
_entity.type
_entity.pdbx_description
1 polymer ?
#
loop_
_entity_poly.entity_id
_entity_poly.type
_entity_poly.pdbx_seq_one_letter_code
_entity_poly.pdbx_strand_id
1 'polypeptide(L)'
;MSDQTSIAPLAVRERFMSDPTLGAGNFLDRAVEANPHRAVPFAFSHRLDHRGQVVLRGHSLLDLVALRDRYAAWYHANGVRPGEPVGVVIAEGLEPLLHFFALTALGAVPALVNDAMRHDVMVRYLSHVGVVGVVADDTTRLASAYRKDPQLRPRFLSLTAEVQAFDAASAALPEGYPYQHAAEDVVALIHSSGTTGTPKSTMLAHRQFWEGKQPRMVRFPAESYDRLMSLMPHTHAGGLSYFMTTTLLGLPTVVMSDWRRVAVEPVMEAFRPTMVASFPRTFVELATGELPTAGAAMVHSWFNTGDSAHYGHIRRLVQLGERPAGLIRPWLLPQERAEQAALPGSQFVDGLGSSEMGMALFGQVTSPETERDDRCVGTPSEVVERAAVLDEDGVEVPDGTVGLLAVAAPSITPGYWNNERLTQSFRQAGYWLTGDVAYRDAEGRFYHLDRTVDVIDTLDGPVYSLPLEEVLLADCAAQVQDCSVVGVPHPDGGQRPIAVVRLQDGASADGLLEAANAELAKAGLAELAALRVADRAEEFPLGPTGKVLKRELRTRHAGLLSAAAPARP
;
A
#
# COMPACT_ATOMS: atom_id res chain seq x y z
N MET A 1 23.59 16.03 8.19
CA MET A 1 22.31 16.25 8.91
C MET A 1 22.66 16.88 10.26
N SER A 2 21.88 17.84 10.77
CA SER A 2 22.13 18.49 12.07
C SER A 2 22.04 17.46 13.20
N ASP A 3 22.83 17.67 14.29
CA ASP A 3 22.77 16.84 15.51
C ASP A 3 21.44 16.99 16.30
N GLN A 4 20.49 17.76 15.75
CA GLN A 4 19.19 18.00 16.39
C GLN A 4 18.17 16.98 15.91
N THR A 5 17.50 16.33 16.88
CA THR A 5 16.39 15.41 16.57
C THR A 5 15.12 16.18 16.24
N SER A 6 14.36 15.68 15.27
CA SER A 6 12.98 16.13 14.97
C SER A 6 11.93 15.34 15.76
N ILE A 7 12.33 14.22 16.37
CA ILE A 7 11.44 13.25 17.01
C ILE A 7 10.75 13.85 18.23
N ALA A 8 9.44 13.72 18.29
CA ALA A 8 8.63 14.16 19.40
C ALA A 8 8.97 13.38 20.69
N PRO A 9 9.12 14.06 21.85
CA PRO A 9 9.33 13.40 23.13
C PRO A 9 8.22 12.39 23.46
N LEU A 10 8.55 11.33 24.20
CA LEU A 10 7.61 10.27 24.54
C LEU A 10 6.31 10.81 25.17
N ALA A 11 6.41 11.75 26.11
CA ALA A 11 5.25 12.38 26.75
C ALA A 11 4.33 13.13 25.76
N VAL A 12 4.86 13.63 24.64
CA VAL A 12 4.06 14.22 23.55
C VAL A 12 3.34 13.13 22.78
N ARG A 13 4.07 12.05 22.45
CA ARG A 13 3.53 10.90 21.71
C ARG A 13 2.41 10.20 22.49
N GLU A 14 2.55 10.04 23.81
CA GLU A 14 1.51 9.48 24.68
C GLU A 14 0.23 10.33 24.70
N ARG A 15 0.34 11.66 24.65
CA ARG A 15 -0.84 12.54 24.54
C ARG A 15 -1.62 12.33 23.25
N PHE A 16 -0.94 12.09 22.12
CA PHE A 16 -1.62 11.79 20.86
C PHE A 16 -2.46 10.51 20.92
N MET A 17 -2.07 9.51 21.71
CA MET A 17 -2.85 8.27 21.86
C MET A 17 -4.23 8.52 22.47
N SER A 18 -4.34 9.48 23.37
CA SER A 18 -5.56 9.79 24.13
C SER A 18 -6.30 11.01 23.62
N ASP A 19 -5.83 11.69 22.59
CA ASP A 19 -6.50 12.87 22.02
C ASP A 19 -7.76 12.47 21.25
N PRO A 20 -8.96 12.79 21.76
CA PRO A 20 -10.22 12.42 21.11
C PRO A 20 -10.51 13.24 19.85
N THR A 21 -9.79 14.34 19.64
CA THR A 21 -9.97 15.27 18.51
C THR A 21 -8.96 15.04 17.39
N LEU A 22 -7.96 14.17 17.61
CA LEU A 22 -6.97 13.82 16.61
C LEU A 22 -7.57 12.89 15.55
N GLY A 23 -7.31 13.21 14.30
CA GLY A 23 -7.70 12.40 13.16
C GLY A 23 -6.95 12.76 11.89
N ALA A 24 -7.32 12.13 10.79
CA ALA A 24 -6.61 12.28 9.53
C ALA A 24 -6.72 13.69 8.92
N GLY A 25 -7.70 14.49 9.30
CA GLY A 25 -7.87 15.86 8.79
C GLY A 25 -7.00 16.91 9.49
N ASN A 26 -6.44 16.62 10.68
CA ASN A 26 -5.75 17.62 11.49
C ASN A 26 -4.41 17.18 12.09
N PHE A 27 -3.87 16.02 11.73
CA PHE A 27 -2.65 15.50 12.36
C PHE A 27 -1.42 16.41 12.17
N LEU A 28 -1.34 17.20 11.10
CA LEU A 28 -0.27 18.18 10.92
C LEU A 28 -0.37 19.28 11.97
N ASP A 29 -1.56 19.83 12.21
CA ASP A 29 -1.77 20.88 13.20
C ASP A 29 -1.44 20.38 14.61
N ARG A 30 -1.91 19.17 14.96
CA ARG A 30 -1.61 18.55 16.24
C ARG A 30 -0.13 18.30 16.45
N ALA A 31 0.58 17.87 15.38
CA ALA A 31 2.03 17.71 15.44
C ALA A 31 2.75 19.04 15.67
N VAL A 32 2.36 20.12 14.96
CA VAL A 32 2.95 21.47 15.12
C VAL A 32 2.68 22.04 16.51
N GLU A 33 1.47 21.88 17.04
CA GLU A 33 1.11 22.36 18.37
C GLU A 33 1.92 21.70 19.48
N ALA A 34 2.15 20.39 19.37
CA ALA A 34 2.67 19.59 20.46
C ALA A 34 4.17 19.30 20.38
N ASN A 35 4.78 19.20 19.17
CA ASN A 35 6.19 18.83 19.03
C ASN A 35 7.11 20.04 19.26
N PRO A 36 7.97 20.03 20.30
CA PRO A 36 8.92 21.11 20.57
C PRO A 36 9.98 21.24 19.46
N HIS A 37 10.22 20.19 18.67
CA HIS A 37 11.21 20.14 17.60
C HIS A 37 10.62 20.50 16.23
N ARG A 38 9.47 21.16 16.19
CA ARG A 38 8.68 21.50 14.98
C ARG A 38 9.42 22.27 13.89
N ALA A 39 10.57 22.88 14.19
CA ALA A 39 11.42 23.58 13.23
C ALA A 39 12.54 22.70 12.65
N VAL A 40 12.72 21.47 13.15
CA VAL A 40 13.73 20.54 12.65
C VAL A 40 13.15 19.76 11.46
N PRO A 41 13.87 19.65 10.31
CA PRO A 41 13.40 18.88 9.16
C PRO A 41 13.20 17.41 9.48
N PHE A 42 12.05 16.85 9.08
CA PHE A 42 11.73 15.43 9.21
C PHE A 42 11.20 14.81 7.92
N ALA A 43 10.50 15.56 7.07
CA ALA A 43 9.99 15.07 5.80
C ALA A 43 10.96 15.45 4.68
N PHE A 44 11.42 14.46 3.93
CA PHE A 44 12.42 14.65 2.89
C PHE A 44 11.86 14.29 1.52
N SER A 45 12.02 15.20 0.58
CA SER A 45 11.93 14.93 -0.85
C SER A 45 13.33 14.72 -1.43
N HIS A 46 13.41 14.10 -2.59
CA HIS A 46 14.68 13.88 -3.30
C HIS A 46 14.60 14.36 -4.74
N ARG A 47 15.75 14.65 -5.30
CA ARG A 47 15.93 14.92 -6.73
C ARG A 47 17.34 14.50 -7.15
N LEU A 48 17.52 14.24 -8.41
CA LEU A 48 18.88 14.08 -8.97
C LEU A 48 19.43 15.45 -9.38
N ASP A 49 20.70 15.69 -9.06
CA ASP A 49 21.42 16.86 -9.57
C ASP A 49 21.90 16.62 -11.02
N HIS A 50 22.61 17.60 -11.59
CA HIS A 50 23.16 17.53 -12.95
C HIS A 50 24.23 16.44 -13.13
N ARG A 51 24.74 15.84 -12.05
CA ARG A 51 25.70 14.74 -12.05
C ARG A 51 25.04 13.40 -11.74
N GLY A 52 23.71 13.36 -11.60
CA GLY A 52 22.97 12.16 -11.21
C GLY A 52 23.07 11.81 -9.72
N GLN A 53 23.57 12.72 -8.87
CA GLN A 53 23.63 12.49 -7.43
C GLN A 53 22.32 12.85 -6.76
N VAL A 54 21.93 12.08 -5.74
CA VAL A 54 20.74 12.35 -4.95
C VAL A 54 20.95 13.56 -4.05
N VAL A 55 20.08 14.55 -4.18
CA VAL A 55 20.00 15.71 -3.30
C VAL A 55 18.71 15.61 -2.50
N LEU A 56 18.84 15.52 -1.18
CA LEU A 56 17.73 15.50 -0.25
C LEU A 56 17.36 16.93 0.16
N ARG A 57 16.06 17.24 0.14
CA ARG A 57 15.51 18.48 0.67
C ARG A 57 14.60 18.16 1.85
N GLY A 58 14.97 18.63 3.03
CA GLY A 58 14.19 18.45 4.25
C GLY A 58 13.19 19.57 4.47
N HIS A 59 12.03 19.20 5.01
CA HIS A 59 10.96 20.09 5.43
C HIS A 59 10.64 19.83 6.91
N SER A 60 10.54 20.89 7.69
CA SER A 60 10.07 20.86 9.06
C SER A 60 8.52 20.87 9.11
N LEU A 61 7.94 20.66 10.29
CA LEU A 61 6.50 20.83 10.48
C LEU A 61 6.04 22.26 10.14
N LEU A 62 6.86 23.27 10.49
CA LEU A 62 6.57 24.68 10.16
C LEU A 62 6.62 24.95 8.66
N ASP A 63 7.56 24.33 7.92
CA ASP A 63 7.61 24.45 6.46
C ASP A 63 6.37 23.84 5.81
N LEU A 64 5.92 22.66 6.31
CA LEU A 64 4.71 22.01 5.78
C LEU A 64 3.45 22.86 6.02
N VAL A 65 3.33 23.51 7.19
CA VAL A 65 2.21 24.43 7.46
C VAL A 65 2.25 25.64 6.51
N ALA A 66 3.41 26.24 6.32
CA ALA A 66 3.54 27.39 5.40
C ALA A 66 3.19 27.03 3.95
N LEU A 67 3.57 25.81 3.50
CA LEU A 67 3.21 25.30 2.18
C LEU A 67 1.71 25.00 2.08
N ARG A 68 1.15 24.33 3.09
CA ARG A 68 -0.28 24.06 3.20
C ARG A 68 -1.12 25.32 3.09
N ASP A 69 -0.78 26.35 3.87
CA ASP A 69 -1.55 27.59 3.92
C ASP A 69 -1.53 28.32 2.58
N ARG A 70 -0.40 28.30 1.88
CA ARG A 70 -0.30 28.83 0.51
C ARG A 70 -1.20 28.09 -0.47
N TYR A 71 -1.20 26.76 -0.41
CA TYR A 71 -2.04 25.93 -1.29
C TYR A 71 -3.52 26.07 -0.94
N ALA A 72 -3.85 26.16 0.34
CA ALA A 72 -5.21 26.42 0.81
C ALA A 72 -5.74 27.76 0.32
N ALA A 73 -4.92 28.82 0.36
CA ALA A 73 -5.29 30.12 -0.18
C ALA A 73 -5.59 30.05 -1.70
N TRP A 74 -4.79 29.30 -2.46
CA TRP A 74 -5.05 29.06 -3.88
C TRP A 74 -6.39 28.35 -4.11
N TYR A 75 -6.65 27.24 -3.40
CA TYR A 75 -7.91 26.51 -3.53
C TYR A 75 -9.11 27.36 -3.14
N HIS A 76 -8.99 28.11 -2.05
CA HIS A 76 -10.05 29.01 -1.59
C HIS A 76 -10.37 30.11 -2.63
N ALA A 77 -9.32 30.71 -3.25
CA ALA A 77 -9.46 31.68 -4.33
C ALA A 77 -10.13 31.09 -5.58
N ASN A 78 -9.93 29.78 -5.85
CA ASN A 78 -10.61 29.06 -6.93
C ASN A 78 -11.99 28.53 -6.53
N GLY A 79 -12.54 28.98 -5.39
CA GLY A 79 -13.89 28.74 -4.97
C GLY A 79 -14.17 27.37 -4.35
N VAL A 80 -13.14 26.64 -3.91
CA VAL A 80 -13.30 25.36 -3.19
C VAL A 80 -13.94 25.60 -1.82
N ARG A 81 -14.93 24.79 -1.46
CA ARG A 81 -15.71 24.89 -0.22
C ARG A 81 -15.61 23.59 0.60
N PRO A 82 -15.92 23.65 1.91
CA PRO A 82 -16.01 22.45 2.74
C PRO A 82 -16.96 21.39 2.14
N GLY A 83 -16.57 20.12 2.25
CA GLY A 83 -17.30 18.96 1.71
C GLY A 83 -17.15 18.72 0.21
N GLU A 84 -16.57 19.64 -0.55
CA GLU A 84 -16.40 19.47 -1.99
C GLU A 84 -15.20 18.58 -2.33
N PRO A 85 -15.37 17.55 -3.20
CA PRO A 85 -14.27 16.72 -3.64
C PRO A 85 -13.41 17.43 -4.69
N VAL A 86 -12.08 17.32 -4.56
CA VAL A 86 -11.09 17.85 -5.50
C VAL A 86 -10.14 16.73 -5.93
N GLY A 87 -9.98 16.53 -7.23
CA GLY A 87 -9.05 15.55 -7.79
C GLY A 87 -7.60 16.02 -7.67
N VAL A 88 -6.74 15.17 -7.14
CA VAL A 88 -5.29 15.37 -7.04
C VAL A 88 -4.60 14.24 -7.80
N VAL A 89 -4.04 14.58 -8.97
CA VAL A 89 -3.44 13.62 -9.92
C VAL A 89 -1.95 13.96 -10.06
N ILE A 90 -1.17 13.53 -9.08
CA ILE A 90 0.24 13.90 -8.94
C ILE A 90 1.07 12.63 -8.69
N ALA A 91 2.16 12.49 -9.45
CA ALA A 91 2.95 11.27 -9.53
C ALA A 91 3.69 10.97 -8.24
N GLU A 92 4.44 11.92 -7.71
CA GLU A 92 5.50 11.59 -6.77
C GLU A 92 5.69 12.57 -5.60
N GLY A 93 6.38 12.02 -4.60
CA GLY A 93 7.01 12.76 -3.54
C GLY A 93 6.05 13.32 -2.50
N LEU A 94 6.42 14.47 -1.97
CA LEU A 94 5.69 15.15 -0.90
C LEU A 94 4.46 15.94 -1.42
N GLU A 95 4.42 16.20 -2.71
CA GLU A 95 3.45 17.09 -3.34
C GLU A 95 1.98 16.66 -3.15
N PRO A 96 1.59 15.37 -3.37
CA PRO A 96 0.22 14.92 -3.09
C PRO A 96 -0.22 15.18 -1.66
N LEU A 97 0.72 15.10 -0.71
CA LEU A 97 0.44 15.33 0.72
C LEU A 97 0.23 16.82 1.03
N LEU A 98 0.93 17.73 0.33
CA LEU A 98 0.71 19.17 0.48
C LEU A 98 -0.69 19.57 0.02
N HIS A 99 -1.15 19.00 -1.10
CA HIS A 99 -2.53 19.16 -1.56
C HIS A 99 -3.54 18.53 -0.60
N PHE A 100 -3.25 17.35 -0.07
CA PHE A 100 -4.08 16.71 0.96
C PHE A 100 -4.23 17.64 2.18
N PHE A 101 -3.13 18.16 2.72
CA PHE A 101 -3.18 19.06 3.86
C PHE A 101 -3.96 20.36 3.57
N ALA A 102 -3.75 20.95 2.40
CA ALA A 102 -4.43 22.18 2.02
C ALA A 102 -5.94 22.00 1.91
N LEU A 103 -6.37 20.91 1.27
CA LEU A 103 -7.79 20.60 1.08
C LEU A 103 -8.47 20.24 2.40
N THR A 104 -7.84 19.39 3.23
CA THR A 104 -8.40 19.05 4.55
C THR A 104 -8.45 20.26 5.47
N ALA A 105 -7.45 21.15 5.44
CA ALA A 105 -7.49 22.40 6.22
C ALA A 105 -8.59 23.37 5.76
N LEU A 106 -9.13 23.21 4.56
CA LEU A 106 -10.34 23.91 4.07
C LEU A 106 -11.63 23.13 4.33
N GLY A 107 -11.56 21.92 4.89
CA GLY A 107 -12.70 21.01 5.02
C GLY A 107 -13.14 20.38 3.69
N ALA A 108 -12.39 20.56 2.61
CA ALA A 108 -12.63 19.91 1.33
C ALA A 108 -12.10 18.47 1.31
N VAL A 109 -12.53 17.67 0.33
CA VAL A 109 -12.23 16.24 0.27
C VAL A 109 -11.27 15.94 -0.88
N PRO A 110 -9.96 15.71 -0.62
CA PRO A 110 -9.03 15.31 -1.66
C PRO A 110 -9.38 13.90 -2.19
N ALA A 111 -9.60 13.80 -3.50
CA ALA A 111 -9.65 12.53 -4.23
C ALA A 111 -8.25 12.27 -4.80
N LEU A 112 -7.47 11.44 -4.09
CA LEU A 112 -6.09 11.15 -4.44
C LEU A 112 -6.05 10.09 -5.55
N VAL A 113 -5.49 10.43 -6.71
CA VAL A 113 -5.48 9.57 -7.90
C VAL A 113 -4.06 9.32 -8.36
N ASN A 114 -3.72 8.06 -8.55
CA ASN A 114 -2.44 7.66 -9.12
C ASN A 114 -2.39 8.09 -10.60
N ASP A 115 -1.36 8.82 -10.99
CA ASP A 115 -1.14 9.36 -12.34
C ASP A 115 -0.93 8.27 -13.40
N ALA A 116 -0.43 7.08 -13.00
CA ALA A 116 -0.28 5.92 -13.86
C ALA A 116 -1.63 5.25 -14.23
N MET A 117 -2.75 5.71 -13.64
CA MET A 117 -4.08 5.24 -14.03
C MET A 117 -4.38 5.62 -15.50
N ARG A 118 -4.95 4.69 -16.27
CA ARG A 118 -5.39 4.99 -17.64
C ARG A 118 -6.33 6.19 -17.65
N HIS A 119 -6.10 7.16 -18.54
CA HIS A 119 -6.81 8.45 -18.55
C HIS A 119 -8.33 8.32 -18.74
N ASP A 120 -8.78 7.34 -19.54
CA ASP A 120 -10.21 7.08 -19.73
C ASP A 120 -10.87 6.56 -18.44
N VAL A 121 -10.15 5.76 -17.66
CA VAL A 121 -10.59 5.27 -16.35
C VAL A 121 -10.56 6.41 -15.33
N MET A 122 -9.51 7.21 -15.33
CA MET A 122 -9.34 8.36 -14.44
C MET A 122 -10.47 9.38 -14.59
N VAL A 123 -10.81 9.77 -15.81
CA VAL A 123 -11.91 10.72 -16.07
C VAL A 123 -13.25 10.16 -15.60
N ARG A 124 -13.54 8.89 -15.88
CA ARG A 124 -14.77 8.24 -15.36
C ARG A 124 -14.80 8.21 -13.83
N TYR A 125 -13.66 7.92 -13.21
CA TYR A 125 -13.53 7.92 -11.75
C TYR A 125 -13.79 9.31 -11.16
N LEU A 126 -13.07 10.35 -11.64
CA LEU A 126 -13.23 11.72 -11.17
C LEU A 126 -14.65 12.25 -11.40
N SER A 127 -15.29 11.87 -12.50
CA SER A 127 -16.68 12.22 -12.78
C SER A 127 -17.65 11.51 -11.84
N HIS A 128 -17.43 10.23 -11.54
CA HIS A 128 -18.23 9.47 -10.56
C HIS A 128 -18.11 10.06 -9.15
N VAL A 129 -16.92 10.48 -8.76
CA VAL A 129 -16.67 11.19 -7.50
C VAL A 129 -17.38 12.54 -7.48
N GLY A 130 -17.55 13.19 -8.62
CA GLY A 130 -18.17 14.51 -8.72
C GLY A 130 -17.20 15.62 -8.31
N VAL A 131 -15.92 15.54 -8.72
CA VAL A 131 -14.91 16.52 -8.34
C VAL A 131 -15.23 17.90 -8.89
N VAL A 132 -15.10 18.93 -8.06
CA VAL A 132 -15.33 20.32 -8.47
C VAL A 132 -14.13 20.93 -9.21
N GLY A 133 -12.95 20.39 -8.99
CA GLY A 133 -11.70 20.81 -9.63
C GLY A 133 -10.70 19.67 -9.67
N VAL A 134 -9.68 19.81 -10.51
CA VAL A 134 -8.56 18.87 -10.62
C VAL A 134 -7.25 19.62 -10.66
N VAL A 135 -6.28 19.20 -9.86
CA VAL A 135 -4.87 19.60 -9.94
C VAL A 135 -4.04 18.40 -10.36
N ALA A 136 -3.15 18.58 -11.33
CA ALA A 136 -2.33 17.53 -11.90
C ALA A 136 -0.94 18.04 -12.33
N ASP A 137 0.03 17.12 -12.45
CA ASP A 137 1.36 17.43 -13.00
C ASP A 137 1.29 17.68 -14.52
N ASP A 138 0.39 16.98 -15.21
CA ASP A 138 0.08 17.18 -16.63
C ASP A 138 -1.44 17.21 -16.86
N THR A 139 -1.94 18.34 -17.30
CA THR A 139 -3.37 18.55 -17.61
C THR A 139 -3.74 18.23 -19.05
N THR A 140 -2.77 18.04 -19.95
CA THR A 140 -2.99 17.95 -21.41
C THR A 140 -3.95 16.82 -21.78
N ARG A 141 -3.72 15.64 -21.23
CA ARG A 141 -4.53 14.44 -21.51
C ARG A 141 -5.92 14.53 -20.88
N LEU A 142 -6.01 15.02 -19.65
CA LEU A 142 -7.28 15.26 -18.96
C LEU A 142 -8.12 16.30 -19.70
N ALA A 143 -7.52 17.41 -20.11
CA ALA A 143 -8.19 18.45 -20.90
C ALA A 143 -8.71 17.89 -22.24
N SER A 144 -7.96 16.98 -22.88
CA SER A 144 -8.41 16.32 -24.10
C SER A 144 -9.61 15.40 -23.86
N ALA A 145 -9.65 14.68 -22.76
CA ALA A 145 -10.77 13.81 -22.39
C ALA A 145 -12.03 14.63 -22.04
N TYR A 146 -11.90 15.69 -21.24
CA TYR A 146 -13.02 16.59 -20.90
C TYR A 146 -13.54 17.40 -22.09
N ARG A 147 -12.74 17.62 -23.15
CA ARG A 147 -13.26 18.21 -24.40
C ARG A 147 -14.24 17.29 -25.14
N LYS A 148 -14.08 15.98 -24.98
CA LYS A 148 -14.98 14.99 -25.61
C LYS A 148 -16.33 14.90 -24.90
N ASP A 149 -16.36 15.19 -23.60
CA ASP A 149 -17.58 15.25 -22.79
C ASP A 149 -17.57 16.51 -21.88
N PRO A 150 -18.04 17.66 -22.40
CA PRO A 150 -18.02 18.92 -21.65
C PRO A 150 -18.88 18.90 -20.38
N GLN A 151 -19.86 18.02 -20.26
CA GLN A 151 -20.72 17.92 -19.07
C GLN A 151 -19.96 17.37 -17.86
N LEU A 152 -18.88 16.63 -18.09
CA LEU A 152 -18.02 16.06 -17.05
C LEU A 152 -16.92 17.04 -16.59
N ARG A 153 -16.82 18.23 -17.21
CA ARG A 153 -15.73 19.17 -16.96
C ARG A 153 -15.85 19.81 -15.56
N PRO A 154 -14.79 19.70 -14.73
CA PRO A 154 -14.74 20.38 -13.44
C PRO A 154 -14.66 21.91 -13.61
N ARG A 155 -14.92 22.68 -12.53
CA ARG A 155 -14.82 24.14 -12.51
C ARG A 155 -13.42 24.64 -12.91
N PHE A 156 -12.38 23.91 -12.44
CA PHE A 156 -11.00 24.19 -12.82
C PHE A 156 -10.23 22.90 -13.12
N LEU A 157 -9.23 23.03 -13.98
CA LEU A 157 -8.23 22.02 -14.29
C LEU A 157 -6.89 22.75 -14.36
N SER A 158 -6.04 22.58 -13.34
CA SER A 158 -4.83 23.37 -13.14
C SER A 158 -3.60 22.51 -12.97
N LEU A 159 -2.45 23.06 -13.32
CA LEU A 159 -1.16 22.44 -13.07
C LEU A 159 -0.74 22.63 -11.61
N THR A 160 -0.09 21.63 -11.03
CA THR A 160 0.60 21.73 -9.74
C THR A 160 1.53 22.94 -9.67
N ALA A 161 2.24 23.24 -10.75
CA ALA A 161 3.14 24.40 -10.85
C ALA A 161 2.42 25.75 -10.67
N GLU A 162 1.14 25.87 -11.05
CA GLU A 162 0.35 27.08 -10.83
C GLU A 162 0.05 27.26 -9.33
N VAL A 163 -0.25 26.16 -8.62
CA VAL A 163 -0.46 26.19 -7.17
C VAL A 163 0.82 26.54 -6.44
N GLN A 164 1.95 25.96 -6.86
CA GLN A 164 3.27 26.24 -6.29
C GLN A 164 3.72 27.69 -6.48
N ALA A 165 3.39 28.29 -7.61
CA ALA A 165 3.76 29.66 -7.96
C ALA A 165 2.80 30.72 -7.36
N PHE A 166 1.71 30.30 -6.72
CA PHE A 166 0.69 31.21 -6.19
C PHE A 166 1.23 32.10 -5.08
N ASP A 167 0.98 33.40 -5.18
CA ASP A 167 1.28 34.35 -4.13
C ASP A 167 0.18 34.33 -3.05
N ALA A 168 0.48 33.73 -1.91
CA ALA A 168 -0.46 33.65 -0.79
C ALA A 168 -0.91 35.00 -0.25
N ALA A 169 -0.13 36.07 -0.45
CA ALA A 169 -0.52 37.44 -0.07
C ALA A 169 -1.67 37.99 -0.91
N SER A 170 -1.95 37.36 -2.06
CA SER A 170 -3.02 37.82 -2.98
C SER A 170 -4.42 37.33 -2.61
N ALA A 171 -4.55 36.36 -1.65
CA ALA A 171 -5.84 35.80 -1.23
C ALA A 171 -5.86 35.53 0.27
N ALA A 172 -6.97 35.89 0.91
CA ALA A 172 -7.19 35.59 2.32
C ALA A 172 -7.66 34.13 2.50
N LEU A 173 -7.26 33.49 3.58
CA LEU A 173 -7.85 32.25 4.05
C LEU A 173 -9.25 32.50 4.63
N PRO A 174 -10.17 31.53 4.60
CA PRO A 174 -11.53 31.73 5.10
C PRO A 174 -11.56 31.92 6.62
N GLU A 175 -12.62 32.55 7.12
CA GLU A 175 -12.89 32.61 8.54
C GLU A 175 -13.04 31.19 9.11
N GLY A 176 -12.47 30.93 10.29
CA GLY A 176 -12.47 29.61 10.91
C GLY A 176 -11.44 28.62 10.33
N TYR A 177 -10.50 29.09 9.53
CA TYR A 177 -9.38 28.28 9.05
C TYR A 177 -8.34 28.04 10.18
N PRO A 178 -7.74 26.85 10.29
CA PRO A 178 -8.08 25.62 9.57
C PRO A 178 -9.42 25.01 10.04
N TYR A 179 -10.08 24.28 9.13
CA TYR A 179 -11.37 23.65 9.36
C TYR A 179 -11.35 22.67 10.54
N GLN A 180 -12.37 22.73 11.38
CA GLN A 180 -12.52 21.85 12.54
C GLN A 180 -13.38 20.64 12.14
N HIS A 181 -12.73 19.49 12.00
CA HIS A 181 -13.36 18.26 11.56
C HIS A 181 -14.21 17.61 12.66
N ALA A 182 -15.42 17.18 12.29
CA ALA A 182 -16.19 16.19 13.05
C ALA A 182 -15.59 14.79 12.85
N ALA A 183 -15.90 13.85 13.74
CA ALA A 183 -15.34 12.50 13.71
C ALA A 183 -15.64 11.76 12.38
N GLU A 184 -16.81 11.99 11.83
CA GLU A 184 -17.36 11.34 10.63
C GLU A 184 -17.02 12.05 9.32
N ASP A 185 -16.42 13.24 9.36
CA ASP A 185 -16.08 14.00 8.16
C ASP A 185 -15.14 13.16 7.26
N VAL A 186 -15.53 13.04 5.99
CA VAL A 186 -14.69 12.39 4.99
C VAL A 186 -13.53 13.32 4.64
N VAL A 187 -12.31 12.85 4.86
CA VAL A 187 -11.08 13.64 4.69
C VAL A 187 -10.22 13.18 3.51
N ALA A 188 -10.54 12.06 2.90
CA ALA A 188 -9.94 11.64 1.63
C ALA A 188 -10.80 10.59 0.93
N LEU A 189 -10.64 10.53 -0.39
CA LEU A 189 -11.14 9.47 -1.25
C LEU A 189 -9.96 8.77 -1.90
N ILE A 190 -9.84 7.47 -1.64
CA ILE A 190 -8.77 6.62 -2.18
C ILE A 190 -9.38 5.65 -3.19
N HIS A 191 -8.81 5.60 -4.41
CA HIS A 191 -9.26 4.63 -5.39
C HIS A 191 -8.67 3.25 -5.10
N SER A 192 -9.51 2.21 -5.18
CA SER A 192 -9.04 0.84 -5.22
C SER A 192 -8.81 0.41 -6.67
N SER A 193 -7.94 -0.58 -6.88
CA SER A 193 -7.78 -1.24 -8.17
C SER A 193 -9.03 -2.08 -8.46
N GLY A 194 -10.10 -1.44 -8.94
CA GLY A 194 -11.35 -2.14 -9.26
C GLY A 194 -11.16 -3.21 -10.34
N THR A 195 -11.47 -4.45 -10.02
CA THR A 195 -11.49 -5.57 -10.95
C THR A 195 -12.60 -5.44 -12.01
N THR A 196 -13.58 -4.57 -11.79
CA THR A 196 -14.80 -4.39 -12.59
C THR A 196 -14.78 -3.24 -13.61
N GLY A 197 -13.65 -2.53 -13.76
CA GLY A 197 -13.49 -1.49 -14.80
C GLY A 197 -13.49 -0.05 -14.28
N THR A 198 -14.38 0.38 -13.37
CA THR A 198 -14.32 1.68 -12.70
C THR A 198 -13.81 1.46 -11.28
N PRO A 199 -12.74 2.16 -10.86
CA PRO A 199 -12.22 2.04 -9.50
C PRO A 199 -13.29 2.41 -8.47
N LYS A 200 -13.30 1.71 -7.33
CA LYS A 200 -14.13 2.07 -6.18
C LYS A 200 -13.50 3.28 -5.49
N SER A 201 -14.31 4.16 -4.92
CA SER A 201 -13.85 5.34 -4.18
C SER A 201 -14.06 5.11 -2.68
N THR A 202 -13.04 4.57 -2.01
CA THR A 202 -13.08 4.27 -0.58
C THR A 202 -13.00 5.56 0.23
N MET A 203 -13.94 5.78 1.14
CA MET A 203 -13.95 6.93 2.04
C MET A 203 -12.99 6.70 3.22
N LEU A 204 -12.16 7.71 3.50
CA LEU A 204 -11.41 7.80 4.75
C LEU A 204 -12.04 8.93 5.57
N ALA A 205 -12.55 8.60 6.76
CA ALA A 205 -13.12 9.58 7.67
C ALA A 205 -12.09 10.05 8.71
N HIS A 206 -12.30 11.25 9.25
CA HIS A 206 -11.37 11.92 10.16
C HIS A 206 -10.95 11.04 11.33
N ARG A 207 -11.87 10.55 12.11
CA ARG A 207 -11.60 9.70 13.28
C ARG A 207 -11.31 8.25 12.88
N GLN A 208 -12.13 7.67 11.99
CA GLN A 208 -12.01 6.28 11.56
C GLN A 208 -10.61 5.96 11.05
N PHE A 209 -10.00 6.82 10.26
CA PHE A 209 -8.67 6.56 9.71
C PHE A 209 -7.55 6.64 10.76
N TRP A 210 -7.79 7.31 11.88
CA TRP A 210 -6.86 7.33 13.02
C TRP A 210 -6.96 6.07 13.89
N GLU A 211 -8.16 5.46 13.97
CA GLU A 211 -8.38 4.29 14.82
C GLU A 211 -7.41 3.14 14.53
N GLY A 212 -6.93 2.50 15.61
CA GLY A 212 -5.95 1.43 15.57
C GLY A 212 -4.50 1.87 15.35
N LYS A 213 -4.26 3.17 15.10
CA LYS A 213 -2.90 3.70 14.89
C LYS A 213 -2.31 4.35 16.14
N GLN A 214 -3.14 4.58 17.17
CA GLN A 214 -2.73 5.17 18.43
C GLN A 214 -1.52 4.44 19.07
N PRO A 215 -1.47 3.10 19.16
CA PRO A 215 -0.32 2.39 19.74
C PRO A 215 1.00 2.66 19.00
N ARG A 216 0.97 3.05 17.73
CA ARG A 216 2.18 3.40 16.98
C ARG A 216 2.93 4.59 17.59
N MET A 217 2.23 5.46 18.30
CA MET A 217 2.85 6.65 18.91
C MET A 217 3.93 6.28 19.93
N VAL A 218 3.77 5.16 20.63
CA VAL A 218 4.75 4.70 21.63
C VAL A 218 5.52 3.45 21.20
N ARG A 219 4.96 2.65 20.32
CA ARG A 219 5.55 1.35 19.93
C ARG A 219 6.34 1.40 18.63
N PHE A 220 6.02 2.33 17.70
CA PHE A 220 6.76 2.44 16.45
C PHE A 220 8.21 2.84 16.72
N PRO A 221 9.20 2.24 16.02
CA PRO A 221 10.59 2.63 16.18
C PRO A 221 10.78 4.11 15.84
N ALA A 222 11.20 4.89 16.82
CA ALA A 222 11.40 6.33 16.70
C ALA A 222 12.49 6.80 17.69
N GLU A 223 13.63 6.13 17.64
CA GLU A 223 14.85 6.58 18.32
C GLU A 223 15.56 7.65 17.48
N SER A 224 16.51 8.36 18.08
CA SER A 224 17.20 9.48 17.41
C SER A 224 17.94 9.09 16.12
N TYR A 225 18.27 7.82 15.94
CA TYR A 225 18.92 7.27 14.76
C TYR A 225 17.92 6.69 13.72
N ASP A 226 16.65 6.50 14.10
CA ASP A 226 15.66 5.90 13.23
C ASP A 226 15.24 6.81 12.08
N ARG A 227 15.04 6.21 10.90
CA ARG A 227 14.63 6.88 9.67
C ARG A 227 13.78 5.95 8.83
N LEU A 228 12.67 6.44 8.34
CA LEU A 228 11.79 5.69 7.45
C LEU A 228 11.98 6.10 5.99
N MET A 229 12.18 5.14 5.12
CA MET A 229 12.01 5.32 3.67
C MET A 229 10.63 4.79 3.27
N SER A 230 9.73 5.68 2.86
CA SER A 230 8.39 5.32 2.41
C SER A 230 8.32 5.31 0.89
N LEU A 231 8.11 4.13 0.32
CA LEU A 231 7.93 3.88 -1.11
C LEU A 231 6.46 3.61 -1.46
N MET A 232 5.57 3.80 -0.49
CA MET A 232 4.14 3.65 -0.71
C MET A 232 3.58 4.89 -1.40
N PRO A 233 2.88 4.75 -2.54
CA PRO A 233 2.21 5.87 -3.17
C PRO A 233 1.28 6.58 -2.18
N HIS A 234 1.37 7.90 -2.09
CA HIS A 234 0.55 8.70 -1.17
C HIS A 234 -0.90 8.84 -1.63
N THR A 235 -1.17 8.41 -2.86
CA THR A 235 -2.51 8.17 -3.40
C THR A 235 -3.13 6.86 -2.90
N HIS A 236 -2.44 6.14 -1.99
CA HIS A 236 -2.91 4.91 -1.34
C HIS A 236 -3.01 5.10 0.18
N ALA A 237 -4.00 4.46 0.81
CA ALA A 237 -4.22 4.57 2.26
C ALA A 237 -2.97 4.20 3.10
N GLY A 238 -2.18 3.22 2.65
CA GLY A 238 -0.92 2.85 3.29
C GLY A 238 0.08 4.00 3.37
N GLY A 239 0.33 4.70 2.24
CA GLY A 239 1.23 5.85 2.20
C GLY A 239 0.80 6.97 3.14
N LEU A 240 -0.49 7.32 3.11
CA LEU A 240 -1.07 8.32 4.02
C LEU A 240 -0.97 7.88 5.49
N SER A 241 -1.22 6.60 5.79
CA SER A 241 -1.14 6.04 7.15
C SER A 241 0.27 6.11 7.74
N TYR A 242 1.29 5.74 6.97
CA TYR A 242 2.69 5.84 7.42
C TYR A 242 3.12 7.30 7.56
N PHE A 243 2.74 8.17 6.62
CA PHE A 243 3.10 9.58 6.70
C PHE A 243 2.41 10.30 7.87
N MET A 244 1.16 9.96 8.18
CA MET A 244 0.49 10.45 9.40
C MET A 244 1.26 10.01 10.66
N THR A 245 1.65 8.74 10.73
CA THR A 245 2.44 8.20 11.84
C THR A 245 3.76 8.97 11.99
N THR A 246 4.53 9.11 10.92
CA THR A 246 5.85 9.77 10.98
C THR A 246 5.76 11.27 11.22
N THR A 247 4.71 11.94 10.76
CA THR A 247 4.45 13.36 11.05
C THR A 247 4.21 13.59 12.55
N LEU A 248 3.35 12.78 13.17
CA LEU A 248 3.07 12.85 14.60
C LEU A 248 4.29 12.50 15.46
N LEU A 249 5.09 11.54 15.02
CA LEU A 249 6.34 11.17 15.68
C LEU A 249 7.46 12.18 15.43
N GLY A 250 7.39 13.00 14.39
CA GLY A 250 8.52 13.79 13.89
C GLY A 250 9.65 12.91 13.36
N LEU A 251 9.36 11.69 12.94
CA LEU A 251 10.34 10.70 12.49
C LEU A 251 10.89 11.07 11.10
N PRO A 252 12.23 11.23 10.95
CA PRO A 252 12.83 11.50 9.65
C PRO A 252 12.36 10.51 8.59
N THR A 253 11.71 11.03 7.54
CA THR A 253 11.07 10.20 6.50
C THR A 253 11.36 10.74 5.13
N VAL A 254 11.97 9.93 4.26
CA VAL A 254 12.03 10.21 2.82
C VAL A 254 10.83 9.58 2.13
N VAL A 255 10.25 10.35 1.22
CA VAL A 255 8.99 10.01 0.54
C VAL A 255 9.27 9.90 -0.95
N MET A 256 8.93 8.74 -1.53
CA MET A 256 9.03 8.48 -2.97
C MET A 256 8.00 7.45 -3.41
N SER A 257 7.69 7.43 -4.71
CA SER A 257 6.70 6.50 -5.30
C SER A 257 7.31 5.57 -6.35
N ASP A 258 8.51 5.87 -6.84
CA ASP A 258 9.21 4.97 -7.78
C ASP A 258 9.82 3.79 -7.01
N TRP A 259 9.23 2.62 -7.19
CA TRP A 259 9.61 1.37 -6.52
C TRP A 259 10.72 0.60 -7.23
N ARG A 260 11.17 1.06 -8.41
CA ARG A 260 12.21 0.36 -9.18
C ARG A 260 13.56 0.47 -8.50
N ARG A 261 14.28 -0.62 -8.45
CA ARG A 261 15.60 -0.71 -7.80
C ARG A 261 16.53 0.42 -8.20
N VAL A 262 16.59 0.76 -9.50
CA VAL A 262 17.45 1.83 -10.03
C VAL A 262 17.14 3.21 -9.41
N ALA A 263 15.92 3.46 -8.98
CA ALA A 263 15.53 4.70 -8.30
C ALA A 263 15.71 4.60 -6.77
N VAL A 264 15.48 3.42 -6.21
CA VAL A 264 15.48 3.18 -4.75
C VAL A 264 16.90 3.19 -4.18
N GLU A 265 17.83 2.47 -4.78
CA GLU A 265 19.20 2.29 -4.23
C GLU A 265 19.94 3.61 -4.03
N PRO A 266 20.00 4.56 -4.97
CA PRO A 266 20.69 5.82 -4.77
C PRO A 266 20.09 6.65 -3.61
N VAL A 267 18.77 6.61 -3.43
CA VAL A 267 18.10 7.31 -2.33
C VAL A 267 18.37 6.60 -1.00
N MET A 268 18.36 5.28 -0.98
CA MET A 268 18.70 4.47 0.19
C MET A 268 20.14 4.74 0.67
N GLU A 269 21.10 4.84 -0.25
CA GLU A 269 22.48 5.21 0.05
C GLU A 269 22.60 6.62 0.66
N ALA A 270 21.90 7.60 0.07
CA ALA A 270 21.97 8.98 0.51
C ALA A 270 21.25 9.21 1.84
N PHE A 271 20.08 8.58 2.03
CA PHE A 271 19.24 8.78 3.20
C PHE A 271 19.60 7.85 4.36
N ARG A 272 20.11 6.63 4.07
CA ARG A 272 20.48 5.60 5.04
C ARG A 272 19.32 5.23 5.98
N PRO A 273 18.21 4.70 5.46
CA PRO A 273 17.04 4.35 6.26
C PRO A 273 17.35 3.18 7.21
N THR A 274 16.73 3.18 8.38
CA THR A 274 16.69 2.04 9.30
C THR A 274 15.41 1.21 9.11
N MET A 275 14.43 1.80 8.44
CA MET A 275 13.14 1.19 8.12
C MET A 275 12.75 1.50 6.69
N VAL A 276 12.13 0.53 6.01
CA VAL A 276 11.58 0.69 4.66
C VAL A 276 10.14 0.22 4.65
N ALA A 277 9.22 1.08 4.19
CA ALA A 277 7.81 0.74 4.03
C ALA A 277 7.43 0.77 2.54
N SER A 278 6.92 -0.35 2.02
CA SER A 278 6.57 -0.47 0.61
C SER A 278 5.50 -1.53 0.34
N PHE A 279 5.15 -1.66 -0.94
CA PHE A 279 4.43 -2.81 -1.49
C PHE A 279 5.40 -3.92 -1.92
N PRO A 280 4.91 -5.17 -2.10
CA PRO A 280 5.76 -6.33 -2.38
C PRO A 280 6.70 -6.14 -3.56
N ARG A 281 6.28 -5.41 -4.60
CA ARG A 281 7.10 -5.21 -5.81
C ARG A 281 8.47 -4.63 -5.54
N THR A 282 8.57 -3.65 -4.66
CA THR A 282 9.87 -3.09 -4.24
C THR A 282 10.75 -4.16 -3.61
N PHE A 283 10.18 -5.00 -2.77
CA PHE A 283 10.92 -6.07 -2.09
C PHE A 283 11.36 -7.16 -3.05
N VAL A 284 10.55 -7.49 -4.07
CA VAL A 284 10.97 -8.36 -5.18
C VAL A 284 12.16 -7.76 -5.91
N GLU A 285 12.10 -6.49 -6.30
CA GLU A 285 13.20 -5.78 -6.99
C GLU A 285 14.47 -5.73 -6.13
N LEU A 286 14.36 -5.47 -4.83
CA LEU A 286 15.51 -5.44 -3.92
C LEU A 286 16.06 -6.83 -3.61
N ALA A 287 15.21 -7.86 -3.57
CA ALA A 287 15.63 -9.24 -3.32
C ALA A 287 16.24 -9.92 -4.55
N THR A 288 16.09 -9.38 -5.77
CA THR A 288 16.64 -9.95 -7.00
C THR A 288 18.02 -9.40 -7.33
N GLY A 289 18.89 -10.21 -7.94
CA GLY A 289 20.24 -9.82 -8.28
C GLY A 289 21.23 -9.82 -7.11
N GLU A 290 22.34 -9.06 -7.25
CA GLU A 290 23.29 -8.84 -6.15
C GLU A 290 22.59 -8.07 -5.04
N LEU A 291 22.73 -8.56 -3.79
CA LEU A 291 22.08 -7.92 -2.65
C LEU A 291 22.66 -6.52 -2.43
N PRO A 292 21.81 -5.57 -2.01
CA PRO A 292 22.15 -4.17 -2.05
C PRO A 292 23.18 -3.77 -0.98
N THR A 293 23.81 -2.77 -1.30
CA THR A 293 24.72 -1.77 -0.79
C THR A 293 24.65 -1.47 0.72
N ALA A 294 25.58 -0.64 1.16
CA ALA A 294 25.68 -0.15 2.54
C ALA A 294 24.38 0.47 3.09
N GLY A 295 23.52 1.02 2.22
CA GLY A 295 22.22 1.59 2.66
C GLY A 295 21.25 0.52 3.20
N ALA A 296 21.18 -0.64 2.57
CA ALA A 296 20.30 -1.74 3.02
C ALA A 296 20.83 -2.45 4.27
N ALA A 297 22.15 -2.43 4.48
CA ALA A 297 22.76 -2.99 5.67
C ALA A 297 22.37 -2.27 6.98
N MET A 298 21.77 -1.09 6.88
CA MET A 298 21.26 -0.35 8.03
C MET A 298 19.80 -0.63 8.37
N VAL A 299 19.09 -1.34 7.48
CA VAL A 299 17.66 -1.59 7.66
C VAL A 299 17.45 -2.70 8.68
N HIS A 300 16.77 -2.37 9.77
CA HIS A 300 16.36 -3.34 10.78
C HIS A 300 14.92 -3.85 10.57
N SER A 301 14.07 -3.08 9.83
CA SER A 301 12.68 -3.46 9.61
C SER A 301 12.18 -3.09 8.22
N TRP A 302 11.60 -4.07 7.54
CA TRP A 302 10.89 -3.95 6.27
C TRP A 302 9.39 -4.07 6.54
N PHE A 303 8.61 -3.10 6.11
CA PHE A 303 7.15 -3.07 6.30
C PHE A 303 6.45 -3.28 4.97
N ASN A 304 5.74 -4.38 4.83
CA ASN A 304 4.90 -4.68 3.69
C ASN A 304 3.42 -4.50 4.01
N THR A 305 2.65 -4.07 3.04
CA THR A 305 1.19 -4.09 3.07
C THR A 305 0.62 -4.01 1.65
N GLY A 306 -0.68 -4.24 1.56
CA GLY A 306 -1.48 -3.97 0.36
C GLY A 306 -1.47 -5.08 -0.67
N ASP A 307 -0.55 -6.01 -0.62
CA ASP A 307 -0.51 -7.25 -1.42
C ASP A 307 0.34 -8.29 -0.72
N SER A 308 0.26 -9.53 -1.18
CA SER A 308 1.00 -10.65 -0.60
C SER A 308 2.49 -10.56 -0.91
N ALA A 309 3.32 -10.65 0.12
CA ALA A 309 4.74 -10.94 -0.03
C ALA A 309 4.98 -12.45 0.08
N HIS A 310 5.95 -12.95 -0.68
CA HIS A 310 6.27 -14.38 -0.70
C HIS A 310 7.55 -14.67 0.06
N TYR A 311 7.59 -15.79 0.78
CA TYR A 311 8.70 -16.18 1.63
C TYR A 311 10.05 -16.22 0.88
N GLY A 312 10.05 -16.65 -0.38
CA GLY A 312 11.26 -16.68 -1.21
C GLY A 312 11.97 -15.33 -1.34
N HIS A 313 11.21 -14.22 -1.43
CA HIS A 313 11.76 -12.86 -1.45
C HIS A 313 12.08 -12.35 -0.04
N ILE A 314 11.18 -12.58 0.93
CA ILE A 314 11.35 -12.15 2.32
C ILE A 314 12.65 -12.73 2.91
N ARG A 315 12.90 -14.03 2.72
CA ARG A 315 14.06 -14.74 3.25
C ARG A 315 15.39 -14.09 2.87
N ARG A 316 15.51 -13.51 1.68
CA ARG A 316 16.73 -12.82 1.24
C ARG A 316 16.92 -11.48 1.94
N LEU A 317 15.84 -10.73 2.14
CA LEU A 317 15.89 -9.40 2.77
C LEU A 317 16.20 -9.48 4.26
N VAL A 318 15.63 -10.45 4.98
CA VAL A 318 15.87 -10.58 6.43
C VAL A 318 17.29 -11.00 6.80
N GLN A 319 18.09 -11.47 5.84
CA GLN A 319 19.51 -11.73 6.06
C GLN A 319 20.35 -10.44 6.13
N LEU A 320 19.79 -9.30 5.72
CA LEU A 320 20.49 -8.01 5.69
C LEU A 320 20.35 -7.29 7.03
N GLY A 321 21.37 -6.47 7.34
CA GLY A 321 21.34 -5.53 8.45
C GLY A 321 21.54 -6.15 9.83
N GLU A 322 21.19 -5.36 10.82
CA GLU A 322 21.18 -5.75 12.23
C GLU A 322 19.90 -5.21 12.88
N ARG A 323 19.37 -5.93 13.85
CA ARG A 323 18.18 -5.50 14.60
C ARG A 323 18.39 -5.64 16.11
N PRO A 324 17.76 -4.81 16.95
CA PRO A 324 17.65 -5.08 18.38
C PRO A 324 16.90 -6.39 18.64
N ALA A 325 17.38 -7.21 19.58
CA ALA A 325 16.80 -8.54 19.87
C ALA A 325 15.29 -8.51 20.17
N GLY A 326 14.80 -7.41 20.72
CA GLY A 326 13.38 -7.24 21.04
C GLY A 326 12.46 -6.80 19.91
N LEU A 327 12.98 -6.49 18.72
CA LEU A 327 12.15 -6.06 17.58
C LEU A 327 11.38 -7.21 16.90
N ILE A 328 11.57 -8.45 17.29
CA ILE A 328 10.82 -9.61 16.74
C ILE A 328 9.30 -9.46 16.96
N ARG A 329 8.88 -8.79 18.03
CA ARG A 329 7.50 -8.34 18.19
C ARG A 329 7.45 -6.86 17.81
N PRO A 330 6.65 -6.46 16.82
CA PRO A 330 6.86 -5.20 16.11
C PRO A 330 6.72 -3.92 16.95
N TRP A 331 6.50 -4.00 18.23
CA TRP A 331 6.12 -2.81 18.98
C TRP A 331 6.54 -2.89 20.46
N LEU A 332 7.83 -3.09 20.69
CA LEU A 332 8.37 -2.92 22.05
C LEU A 332 8.35 -1.45 22.47
N LEU A 333 8.13 -1.22 23.77
CA LEU A 333 8.31 0.10 24.34
C LEU A 333 9.77 0.56 24.21
N PRO A 334 10.04 1.86 24.04
CA PRO A 334 11.39 2.38 23.88
C PRO A 334 12.38 1.94 24.96
N GLN A 335 11.93 1.82 26.22
CA GLN A 335 12.76 1.37 27.34
C GLN A 335 13.22 -0.10 27.17
N GLU A 336 12.36 -0.95 26.60
CA GLU A 336 12.66 -2.38 26.39
C GLU A 336 13.67 -2.58 25.26
N ARG A 337 13.73 -1.64 24.29
CA ARG A 337 14.68 -1.69 23.17
C ARG A 337 16.10 -1.25 23.56
N ALA A 338 16.22 -0.28 24.47
CA ALA A 338 17.51 0.30 24.85
C ALA A 338 18.46 -0.69 25.56
N GLU A 339 17.93 -1.77 26.12
CA GLU A 339 18.69 -2.76 26.91
C GLU A 339 19.07 -4.02 26.10
N GLN A 340 18.78 -4.06 24.82
CA GLN A 340 18.90 -5.30 24.04
C GLN A 340 20.12 -5.32 23.12
N ALA A 341 20.81 -6.48 23.10
CA ALA A 341 21.91 -6.73 22.18
C ALA A 341 21.43 -6.69 20.72
N ALA A 342 22.29 -6.22 19.80
CA ALA A 342 22.03 -6.34 18.39
C ALA A 342 22.11 -7.81 17.94
N LEU A 343 21.18 -8.23 17.09
CA LEU A 343 21.17 -9.52 16.40
C LEU A 343 21.43 -9.32 14.91
N PRO A 344 22.15 -10.25 14.27
CA PRO A 344 22.35 -10.19 12.82
C PRO A 344 21.02 -10.36 12.08
N GLY A 345 20.92 -9.70 10.92
CA GLY A 345 19.74 -9.71 10.07
C GLY A 345 18.66 -8.74 10.53
N SER A 346 17.71 -8.50 9.65
CA SER A 346 16.55 -7.62 9.85
C SER A 346 15.27 -8.42 10.08
N GLN A 347 14.16 -7.72 10.26
CA GLN A 347 12.84 -8.33 10.30
C GLN A 347 11.97 -7.82 9.15
N PHE A 348 11.05 -8.66 8.70
CA PHE A 348 10.04 -8.33 7.71
C PHE A 348 8.66 -8.39 8.37
N VAL A 349 7.96 -7.27 8.38
CA VAL A 349 6.61 -7.15 8.93
C VAL A 349 5.64 -7.16 7.76
N ASP A 350 4.97 -8.28 7.57
CA ASP A 350 3.96 -8.44 6.53
C ASP A 350 2.56 -8.18 7.08
N GLY A 351 1.86 -7.21 6.50
CA GLY A 351 0.57 -6.76 7.00
C GLY A 351 -0.56 -6.96 5.98
N LEU A 352 -1.52 -7.84 6.27
CA LEU A 352 -2.75 -7.95 5.49
C LEU A 352 -3.69 -6.80 5.84
N GLY A 353 -3.94 -5.96 4.84
CA GLY A 353 -4.84 -4.80 4.95
C GLY A 353 -5.24 -4.25 3.59
N SER A 354 -6.25 -3.40 3.60
CA SER A 354 -6.74 -2.71 2.41
C SER A 354 -7.11 -1.26 2.73
N SER A 355 -7.45 -0.48 1.70
CA SER A 355 -7.97 0.88 1.91
C SER A 355 -9.27 0.85 2.74
N GLU A 356 -10.09 -0.16 2.56
CA GLU A 356 -11.33 -0.38 3.28
C GLU A 356 -11.11 -0.72 4.76
N MET A 357 -10.04 -1.44 5.07
CA MET A 357 -9.65 -1.74 6.46
C MET A 357 -9.00 -0.54 7.16
N GLY A 358 -8.56 0.48 6.42
CA GLY A 358 -7.90 1.68 6.94
C GLY A 358 -6.46 1.46 7.43
N MET A 359 -6.07 0.21 7.69
CA MET A 359 -4.72 -0.22 8.07
C MET A 359 -4.57 -1.74 7.85
N ALA A 360 -3.37 -2.28 8.13
CA ALA A 360 -3.19 -3.73 8.25
C ALA A 360 -3.85 -4.22 9.55
N LEU A 361 -4.80 -5.13 9.43
CA LEU A 361 -5.54 -5.71 10.56
C LEU A 361 -4.97 -7.07 11.01
N PHE A 362 -4.15 -7.70 10.18
CA PHE A 362 -3.38 -8.90 10.51
C PHE A 362 -1.91 -8.61 10.23
N GLY A 363 -1.03 -9.30 10.93
CA GLY A 363 0.40 -9.10 10.73
C GLY A 363 1.22 -10.33 11.12
N GLN A 364 2.18 -10.64 10.25
CA GLN A 364 3.20 -11.67 10.47
C GLN A 364 4.57 -11.01 10.48
N VAL A 365 5.45 -11.45 11.39
CA VAL A 365 6.84 -11.00 11.45
C VAL A 365 7.75 -12.15 11.12
N THR A 366 8.60 -11.95 10.12
CA THR A 366 9.63 -12.90 9.70
C THR A 366 11.01 -12.33 10.01
N SER A 367 11.86 -13.13 10.62
CA SER A 367 13.28 -12.87 10.90
C SER A 367 14.14 -14.02 10.37
N PRO A 368 15.48 -13.96 10.42
CA PRO A 368 16.33 -15.07 9.99
C PRO A 368 16.04 -16.40 10.67
N GLU A 369 15.53 -16.35 11.91
CA GLU A 369 15.22 -17.53 12.74
C GLU A 369 13.79 -18.04 12.59
N THR A 370 12.93 -17.29 11.88
CA THR A 370 11.52 -17.67 11.71
C THR A 370 11.41 -18.87 10.78
N GLU A 371 10.75 -19.92 11.23
CA GLU A 371 10.40 -21.06 10.38
C GLU A 371 9.40 -20.63 9.30
N ARG A 372 9.50 -21.31 8.15
CA ARG A 372 8.58 -21.06 7.03
C ARG A 372 7.16 -21.46 7.44
N ASP A 373 6.22 -20.53 7.28
CA ASP A 373 4.80 -20.75 7.53
C ASP A 373 4.02 -20.10 6.37
N ASP A 374 3.83 -20.89 5.32
CA ASP A 374 3.35 -20.41 4.04
C ASP A 374 1.94 -19.83 4.15
N ARG A 375 1.79 -18.61 3.64
CA ARG A 375 0.52 -17.88 3.59
C ARG A 375 -0.06 -17.47 4.94
N CYS A 376 0.63 -17.74 6.05
CA CYS A 376 0.24 -17.22 7.36
C CYS A 376 0.30 -15.68 7.37
N VAL A 377 -0.80 -15.05 7.70
CA VAL A 377 -0.90 -13.59 7.89
C VAL A 377 -0.97 -13.21 9.37
N GLY A 378 -0.75 -14.19 10.25
CA GLY A 378 -0.71 -14.03 11.70
C GLY A 378 -2.10 -13.94 12.34
N THR A 379 -2.15 -13.30 13.50
CA THR A 379 -3.37 -13.10 14.27
C THR A 379 -3.92 -11.70 14.07
N PRO A 380 -5.22 -11.45 14.34
CA PRO A 380 -5.80 -10.13 14.32
C PRO A 380 -5.07 -9.16 15.26
N SER A 381 -4.87 -7.92 14.81
CA SER A 381 -4.30 -6.85 15.63
C SER A 381 -5.26 -6.40 16.74
N GLU A 382 -4.73 -5.72 17.76
CA GLU A 382 -5.49 -5.26 18.94
C GLU A 382 -6.73 -4.41 18.61
N VAL A 383 -6.77 -3.76 17.44
CA VAL A 383 -7.89 -2.92 17.01
C VAL A 383 -9.06 -3.74 16.47
N VAL A 384 -8.83 -5.00 16.12
CA VAL A 384 -9.86 -5.89 15.55
C VAL A 384 -10.78 -6.38 16.66
N GLU A 385 -12.03 -5.99 16.60
CA GLU A 385 -13.07 -6.42 17.54
C GLU A 385 -13.48 -7.88 17.30
N ARG A 386 -13.60 -8.24 16.02
CA ARG A 386 -13.93 -9.61 15.58
C ARG A 386 -13.31 -9.90 14.23
N ALA A 387 -12.77 -11.10 14.06
CA ALA A 387 -12.35 -11.65 12.78
C ALA A 387 -12.90 -13.07 12.64
N ALA A 388 -13.41 -13.39 11.47
CA ALA A 388 -14.02 -14.67 11.18
C ALA A 388 -13.74 -15.12 9.75
N VAL A 389 -13.90 -16.41 9.50
CA VAL A 389 -14.02 -16.98 8.16
C VAL A 389 -15.47 -17.40 7.98
N LEU A 390 -16.13 -16.86 6.97
CA LEU A 390 -17.57 -17.06 6.74
C LEU A 390 -17.81 -17.91 5.48
N ASP A 391 -18.90 -18.66 5.48
CA ASP A 391 -19.46 -19.24 4.28
C ASP A 391 -20.26 -18.18 3.45
N GLU A 392 -20.86 -18.59 2.34
CA GLU A 392 -21.65 -17.71 1.46
C GLU A 392 -22.91 -17.17 2.13
N ASP A 393 -23.46 -17.88 3.12
CA ASP A 393 -24.62 -17.48 3.91
C ASP A 393 -24.27 -16.52 5.07
N GLY A 394 -22.98 -16.28 5.31
CA GLY A 394 -22.47 -15.42 6.37
C GLY A 394 -22.37 -16.12 7.73
N VAL A 395 -22.36 -17.43 7.75
CA VAL A 395 -22.16 -18.24 8.95
C VAL A 395 -20.66 -18.52 9.12
N GLU A 396 -20.17 -18.38 10.36
CA GLU A 396 -18.78 -18.69 10.68
C GLU A 396 -18.49 -20.17 10.51
N VAL A 397 -17.44 -20.52 9.75
CA VAL A 397 -17.03 -21.91 9.50
C VAL A 397 -16.05 -22.40 10.57
N PRO A 398 -15.97 -23.73 10.82
CA PRO A 398 -15.00 -24.32 11.74
C PRO A 398 -13.54 -24.04 11.33
N ASP A 399 -12.63 -24.08 12.32
CA ASP A 399 -11.20 -23.97 12.07
C ASP A 399 -10.72 -25.02 11.05
N GLY A 400 -9.78 -24.61 10.18
CA GLY A 400 -9.31 -25.41 9.05
C GLY A 400 -10.21 -25.39 7.82
N THR A 401 -11.41 -24.80 7.91
CA THR A 401 -12.33 -24.68 6.76
C THR A 401 -12.09 -23.37 6.02
N VAL A 402 -11.99 -23.47 4.69
CA VAL A 402 -11.79 -22.31 3.81
C VAL A 402 -13.11 -21.56 3.60
N GLY A 403 -13.05 -20.23 3.62
CA GLY A 403 -14.18 -19.35 3.37
C GLY A 403 -13.76 -17.89 3.15
N LEU A 404 -14.72 -16.97 3.30
CA LEU A 404 -14.52 -15.54 3.12
C LEU A 404 -13.97 -14.90 4.39
N LEU A 405 -12.85 -14.21 4.28
CA LEU A 405 -12.28 -13.45 5.40
C LEU A 405 -13.16 -12.23 5.70
N ALA A 406 -13.60 -12.12 6.95
CA ALA A 406 -14.49 -11.07 7.43
C ALA A 406 -13.95 -10.43 8.71
N VAL A 407 -14.07 -9.11 8.85
CA VAL A 407 -13.52 -8.35 9.98
C VAL A 407 -14.50 -7.30 10.49
N ALA A 408 -14.45 -7.02 11.78
CA ALA A 408 -15.08 -5.86 12.40
C ALA A 408 -14.01 -5.11 13.21
N ALA A 409 -13.83 -3.83 12.90
CA ALA A 409 -12.88 -2.95 13.57
C ALA A 409 -13.30 -1.49 13.38
N PRO A 410 -13.01 -0.57 14.32
CA PRO A 410 -13.35 0.84 14.21
C PRO A 410 -12.58 1.56 13.08
N SER A 411 -11.51 0.95 12.56
CA SER A 411 -10.75 1.46 11.41
C SER A 411 -11.38 1.15 10.04
N ILE A 412 -12.47 0.36 9.99
CA ILE A 412 -13.15 0.03 8.73
C ILE A 412 -13.79 1.29 8.13
N THR A 413 -13.63 1.43 6.81
CA THR A 413 -14.20 2.54 6.03
C THR A 413 -15.69 2.73 6.29
N PRO A 414 -16.21 3.97 6.31
CA PRO A 414 -17.65 4.20 6.25
C PRO A 414 -18.31 3.56 5.02
N GLY A 415 -17.55 3.39 3.92
CA GLY A 415 -18.02 2.78 2.70
C GLY A 415 -17.40 3.38 1.44
N TYR A 416 -18.11 3.22 0.32
CA TYR A 416 -17.70 3.75 -0.98
C TYR A 416 -18.50 5.01 -1.33
N TRP A 417 -17.79 6.09 -1.68
CA TRP A 417 -18.38 7.37 -2.06
C TRP A 417 -19.35 7.22 -3.24
N ASN A 418 -20.53 7.79 -3.12
CA ASN A 418 -21.62 7.71 -4.11
C ASN A 418 -22.03 6.28 -4.50
N ASN A 419 -21.76 5.27 -3.66
CA ASN A 419 -22.08 3.87 -3.99
C ASN A 419 -22.53 3.05 -2.76
N GLU A 420 -23.68 3.42 -2.21
CA GLU A 420 -24.28 2.74 -1.04
C GLU A 420 -24.58 1.26 -1.32
N ARG A 421 -25.07 0.93 -2.52
CA ARG A 421 -25.37 -0.45 -2.89
C ARG A 421 -24.12 -1.32 -2.80
N LEU A 422 -22.99 -0.84 -3.30
CA LEU A 422 -21.71 -1.54 -3.21
C LEU A 422 -21.25 -1.62 -1.75
N THR A 423 -21.39 -0.55 -0.97
CA THR A 423 -21.06 -0.54 0.46
C THR A 423 -21.79 -1.66 1.19
N GLN A 424 -23.09 -1.78 0.97
CA GLN A 424 -23.91 -2.81 1.62
C GLN A 424 -23.54 -4.24 1.17
N SER A 425 -23.10 -4.44 -0.09
CA SER A 425 -22.68 -5.77 -0.55
C SER A 425 -21.41 -6.30 0.11
N PHE A 426 -20.63 -5.43 0.78
CA PHE A 426 -19.47 -5.83 1.57
C PHE A 426 -19.78 -5.95 3.08
N ARG A 427 -21.01 -5.73 3.49
CA ARG A 427 -21.45 -5.89 4.90
C ARG A 427 -22.29 -7.15 5.04
N GLN A 428 -21.85 -8.07 5.89
CA GLN A 428 -22.55 -9.31 6.15
C GLN A 428 -22.40 -9.71 7.62
N ALA A 429 -23.47 -10.08 8.28
CA ALA A 429 -23.50 -10.54 9.68
C ALA A 429 -22.80 -9.60 10.69
N GLY A 430 -22.74 -8.29 10.41
CA GLY A 430 -22.04 -7.29 11.23
C GLY A 430 -20.51 -7.24 11.00
N TYR A 431 -20.03 -7.88 9.94
CA TYR A 431 -18.65 -7.81 9.46
C TYR A 431 -18.56 -7.01 8.17
N TRP A 432 -17.34 -6.61 7.86
CA TRP A 432 -16.90 -6.18 6.53
C TRP A 432 -16.22 -7.36 5.84
N LEU A 433 -16.67 -7.75 4.66
CA LEU A 433 -16.01 -8.75 3.82
C LEU A 433 -14.76 -8.14 3.17
N THR A 434 -13.60 -8.74 3.42
CA THR A 434 -12.33 -8.18 2.89
C THR A 434 -12.15 -8.38 1.39
N GLY A 435 -12.86 -9.36 0.83
CA GLY A 435 -12.69 -9.84 -0.54
C GLY A 435 -11.54 -10.85 -0.67
N ASP A 436 -11.07 -11.37 0.46
CA ASP A 436 -10.03 -12.41 0.53
C ASP A 436 -10.66 -13.74 0.92
N VAL A 437 -10.04 -14.82 0.45
CA VAL A 437 -10.32 -16.20 0.84
C VAL A 437 -9.24 -16.65 1.82
N ALA A 438 -9.65 -17.21 2.93
CA ALA A 438 -8.76 -17.61 4.01
C ALA A 438 -9.29 -18.83 4.78
N TYR A 439 -8.46 -19.39 5.64
CA TYR A 439 -8.89 -20.24 6.74
C TYR A 439 -8.23 -19.79 8.05
N ARG A 440 -8.77 -20.22 9.18
CA ARG A 440 -8.20 -20.01 10.51
C ARG A 440 -7.76 -21.36 11.07
N ASP A 441 -6.60 -21.45 11.71
CA ASP A 441 -6.17 -22.66 12.42
C ASP A 441 -6.68 -22.68 13.86
N ALA A 442 -6.39 -23.79 14.56
CA ALA A 442 -6.79 -23.99 15.95
C ALA A 442 -6.09 -23.05 16.93
N GLU A 443 -4.96 -22.46 16.54
CA GLU A 443 -4.20 -21.47 17.31
C GLU A 443 -4.72 -20.05 17.07
N GLY A 444 -5.71 -19.86 16.20
CA GLY A 444 -6.31 -18.57 15.87
C GLY A 444 -5.51 -17.75 14.88
N ARG A 445 -4.55 -18.35 14.16
CA ARG A 445 -3.81 -17.73 13.07
C ARG A 445 -4.60 -17.84 11.78
N PHE A 446 -4.53 -16.82 10.94
CA PHE A 446 -5.20 -16.77 9.65
C PHE A 446 -4.23 -17.02 8.50
N TYR A 447 -4.70 -17.71 7.47
CA TYR A 447 -3.94 -18.07 6.27
C TYR A 447 -4.65 -17.53 5.04
N HIS A 448 -4.01 -16.62 4.34
CA HIS A 448 -4.57 -15.97 3.15
C HIS A 448 -4.27 -16.81 1.91
N LEU A 449 -5.30 -17.31 1.25
CA LEU A 449 -5.18 -18.23 0.12
C LEU A 449 -5.30 -17.54 -1.23
N ASP A 450 -6.20 -16.56 -1.36
CA ASP A 450 -6.38 -15.80 -2.60
C ASP A 450 -7.32 -14.60 -2.41
N ARG A 451 -7.45 -13.78 -3.44
CA ARG A 451 -8.60 -12.88 -3.61
C ARG A 451 -9.78 -13.66 -4.17
N THR A 452 -11.01 -13.34 -3.74
CA THR A 452 -12.23 -14.00 -4.25
C THR A 452 -12.34 -13.98 -5.78
N VAL A 453 -11.84 -12.91 -6.41
CA VAL A 453 -11.85 -12.71 -7.88
C VAL A 453 -10.74 -13.45 -8.62
N ASP A 454 -9.78 -14.02 -7.91
CA ASP A 454 -8.61 -14.70 -8.46
C ASP A 454 -8.65 -16.21 -8.23
N VAL A 455 -9.62 -16.71 -7.46
CA VAL A 455 -9.89 -18.14 -7.28
C VAL A 455 -10.09 -18.81 -8.64
N ILE A 456 -9.47 -19.96 -8.84
CA ILE A 456 -9.49 -20.71 -10.09
C ILE A 456 -10.56 -21.79 -9.98
N ASP A 457 -11.65 -21.66 -10.75
CA ASP A 457 -12.78 -22.59 -10.74
C ASP A 457 -12.47 -23.81 -11.62
N THR A 458 -11.96 -24.86 -11.02
CA THR A 458 -11.70 -26.13 -11.72
C THR A 458 -12.87 -27.11 -11.60
N LEU A 459 -12.91 -28.15 -12.46
CA LEU A 459 -13.92 -29.21 -12.35
C LEU A 459 -13.80 -30.03 -11.06
N ASP A 460 -12.61 -30.04 -10.46
CA ASP A 460 -12.31 -30.80 -9.25
C ASP A 460 -12.47 -29.96 -7.97
N GLY A 461 -12.93 -28.72 -8.09
CA GLY A 461 -13.10 -27.75 -7.01
C GLY A 461 -12.22 -26.51 -7.15
N PRO A 462 -12.32 -25.55 -6.21
CA PRO A 462 -11.57 -24.32 -6.26
C PRO A 462 -10.07 -24.55 -6.04
N VAL A 463 -9.24 -23.86 -6.80
CA VAL A 463 -7.78 -23.82 -6.65
C VAL A 463 -7.36 -22.38 -6.34
N TYR A 464 -6.48 -22.20 -5.37
CA TYR A 464 -6.01 -20.90 -4.91
C TYR A 464 -4.62 -20.63 -5.46
N SER A 465 -4.44 -19.47 -6.09
CA SER A 465 -3.22 -19.16 -6.82
C SER A 465 -2.02 -18.87 -5.92
N LEU A 466 -2.21 -18.22 -4.76
CA LEU A 466 -1.10 -17.80 -3.91
C LEU A 466 -0.30 -18.96 -3.28
N PRO A 467 -0.91 -20.09 -2.82
CA PRO A 467 -0.14 -21.24 -2.39
C PRO A 467 0.71 -21.86 -3.50
N LEU A 468 0.22 -21.86 -4.74
CA LEU A 468 0.98 -22.33 -5.90
C LEU A 468 2.19 -21.42 -6.19
N GLU A 469 1.96 -20.10 -6.17
CA GLU A 469 3.02 -19.10 -6.32
C GLU A 469 4.09 -19.24 -5.23
N GLU A 470 3.68 -19.50 -3.98
CA GLU A 470 4.59 -19.69 -2.84
C GLU A 470 5.56 -20.85 -3.07
N VAL A 471 5.05 -22.00 -3.50
CA VAL A 471 5.88 -23.18 -3.82
C VAL A 471 6.85 -22.89 -4.96
N LEU A 472 6.39 -22.25 -6.04
CA LEU A 472 7.27 -21.91 -7.17
C LEU A 472 8.40 -20.98 -6.73
N LEU A 473 8.10 -19.97 -5.94
CA LEU A 473 9.08 -18.96 -5.51
C LEU A 473 10.04 -19.46 -4.43
N ALA A 474 9.64 -20.43 -3.62
CA ALA A 474 10.48 -20.99 -2.58
C ALA A 474 11.27 -22.20 -3.06
N ASP A 475 10.59 -23.15 -3.70
CA ASP A 475 11.15 -24.48 -3.98
C ASP A 475 11.73 -24.57 -5.42
N CYS A 476 11.32 -23.68 -6.33
CA CYS A 476 11.93 -23.51 -7.66
C CYS A 476 12.80 -22.22 -7.75
N ALA A 477 13.22 -21.63 -6.64
CA ALA A 477 13.95 -20.36 -6.56
C ALA A 477 15.27 -20.31 -7.37
N ALA A 478 15.86 -21.47 -7.68
CA ALA A 478 17.05 -21.53 -8.53
C ALA A 478 16.77 -21.11 -9.99
N GLN A 479 15.54 -21.27 -10.46
CA GLN A 479 15.11 -20.96 -11.82
C GLN A 479 14.11 -19.80 -11.85
N VAL A 480 13.23 -19.70 -10.86
CA VAL A 480 12.13 -18.73 -10.82
C VAL A 480 12.52 -17.52 -9.99
N GLN A 481 12.52 -16.35 -10.63
CA GLN A 481 12.73 -15.05 -9.97
C GLN A 481 11.42 -14.48 -9.43
N ASP A 482 10.36 -14.58 -10.23
CA ASP A 482 9.04 -14.04 -9.93
C ASP A 482 7.99 -14.85 -10.70
N CYS A 483 6.77 -14.96 -10.18
CA CYS A 483 5.71 -15.68 -10.85
C CYS A 483 4.32 -15.14 -10.53
N SER A 484 3.36 -15.49 -11.38
CA SER A 484 1.94 -15.33 -11.09
C SER A 484 1.16 -16.51 -11.67
N VAL A 485 0.27 -17.06 -10.86
CA VAL A 485 -0.60 -18.17 -11.26
C VAL A 485 -2.01 -17.64 -11.54
N VAL A 486 -2.56 -18.06 -12.67
CA VAL A 486 -3.93 -17.67 -13.10
C VAL A 486 -4.68 -18.86 -13.67
N GLY A 487 -6.01 -18.84 -13.56
CA GLY A 487 -6.88 -19.81 -14.21
C GLY A 487 -7.14 -19.43 -15.66
N VAL A 488 -7.03 -20.41 -16.57
CA VAL A 488 -7.41 -20.25 -17.97
C VAL A 488 -8.43 -21.31 -18.37
N PRO A 489 -9.36 -21.02 -19.32
CA PRO A 489 -10.36 -21.97 -19.78
C PRO A 489 -9.74 -23.27 -20.30
N HIS A 490 -10.34 -24.41 -19.98
CA HIS A 490 -9.96 -25.72 -20.48
C HIS A 490 -11.04 -26.29 -21.41
N PRO A 491 -10.67 -27.00 -22.49
CA PRO A 491 -11.66 -27.58 -23.45
C PRO A 491 -12.67 -28.52 -22.80
N ASP A 492 -12.28 -29.24 -21.74
CA ASP A 492 -13.16 -30.18 -21.04
C ASP A 492 -14.12 -29.49 -20.05
N GLY A 493 -14.05 -28.16 -19.95
CA GLY A 493 -14.81 -27.32 -19.03
C GLY A 493 -14.00 -26.83 -17.83
N GLY A 494 -14.54 -25.82 -17.12
CA GLY A 494 -13.85 -25.18 -16.01
C GLY A 494 -12.57 -24.45 -16.43
N GLN A 495 -11.73 -24.21 -15.43
CA GLN A 495 -10.41 -23.59 -15.61
C GLN A 495 -9.30 -24.58 -15.21
N ARG A 496 -8.07 -24.29 -15.64
CA ARG A 496 -6.86 -24.94 -15.13
C ARG A 496 -5.83 -23.88 -14.75
N PRO A 497 -5.05 -24.09 -13.68
CA PRO A 497 -4.00 -23.16 -13.28
C PRO A 497 -2.84 -23.22 -14.29
N ILE A 498 -2.35 -22.06 -14.68
CA ILE A 498 -1.09 -21.90 -15.42
C ILE A 498 -0.20 -20.90 -14.67
N ALA A 499 1.11 -21.10 -14.74
CA ALA A 499 2.08 -20.13 -14.21
C ALA A 499 2.66 -19.27 -15.34
N VAL A 500 2.73 -17.97 -15.08
CA VAL A 500 3.57 -17.04 -15.86
C VAL A 500 4.77 -16.69 -14.97
N VAL A 501 5.98 -16.99 -15.43
CA VAL A 501 7.20 -16.88 -14.62
C VAL A 501 8.21 -15.94 -15.26
N ARG A 502 8.97 -15.23 -14.42
CA ARG A 502 10.24 -14.59 -14.78
C ARG A 502 11.37 -15.47 -14.28
N LEU A 503 12.31 -15.77 -15.15
CA LEU A 503 13.43 -16.61 -14.78
C LEU A 503 14.55 -15.78 -14.10
N GLN A 504 15.34 -16.45 -13.27
CA GLN A 504 16.62 -15.93 -12.80
C GLN A 504 17.57 -15.70 -13.99
N ASP A 505 18.49 -14.74 -13.87
CA ASP A 505 19.44 -14.44 -14.93
C ASP A 505 20.24 -15.68 -15.32
N GLY A 506 20.18 -16.04 -16.60
CA GLY A 506 20.88 -17.21 -17.15
C GLY A 506 20.21 -18.57 -16.87
N ALA A 507 19.06 -18.60 -16.20
CA ALA A 507 18.31 -19.84 -15.97
C ALA A 507 17.54 -20.29 -17.22
N SER A 508 17.34 -21.62 -17.36
CA SER A 508 16.50 -22.22 -18.42
C SER A 508 15.14 -22.63 -17.86
N ALA A 509 14.11 -22.57 -18.71
CA ALA A 509 12.79 -23.11 -18.43
C ALA A 509 12.68 -24.62 -18.71
N ASP A 510 13.75 -25.26 -19.21
CA ASP A 510 13.73 -26.69 -19.54
C ASP A 510 13.45 -27.52 -18.28
N GLY A 511 12.43 -28.38 -18.34
CA GLY A 511 12.00 -29.24 -17.23
C GLY A 511 11.36 -28.48 -16.04
N LEU A 512 11.16 -27.16 -16.15
CA LEU A 512 10.65 -26.36 -15.02
C LEU A 512 9.20 -26.71 -14.67
N LEU A 513 8.34 -27.01 -15.67
CA LEU A 513 6.95 -27.39 -15.40
C LEU A 513 6.86 -28.70 -14.62
N GLU A 514 7.65 -29.71 -15.04
CA GLU A 514 7.72 -31.00 -14.38
C GLU A 514 8.27 -30.88 -12.96
N ALA A 515 9.32 -30.07 -12.78
CA ALA A 515 9.91 -29.80 -11.47
C ALA A 515 8.91 -29.08 -10.55
N ALA A 516 8.24 -28.01 -11.06
CA ALA A 516 7.22 -27.28 -10.32
C ALA A 516 6.05 -28.20 -9.89
N ASN A 517 5.53 -29.03 -10.81
CA ASN A 517 4.45 -29.95 -10.50
C ASN A 517 4.87 -31.02 -9.48
N ALA A 518 6.13 -31.47 -9.50
CA ALA A 518 6.66 -32.38 -8.48
C ALA A 518 6.68 -31.73 -7.07
N GLU A 519 7.05 -30.45 -6.96
CA GLU A 519 7.02 -29.74 -5.68
C GLU A 519 5.58 -29.43 -5.22
N LEU A 520 4.69 -29.04 -6.14
CA LEU A 520 3.28 -28.83 -5.85
C LEU A 520 2.60 -30.12 -5.36
N ALA A 521 2.91 -31.27 -5.98
CA ALA A 521 2.39 -32.57 -5.55
C ALA A 521 2.86 -32.95 -4.13
N LYS A 522 4.14 -32.66 -3.78
CA LYS A 522 4.65 -32.86 -2.39
C LYS A 522 3.90 -32.00 -1.37
N ALA A 523 3.50 -30.78 -1.78
CA ALA A 523 2.72 -29.88 -0.94
C ALA A 523 1.21 -30.22 -0.92
N GLY A 524 0.76 -31.22 -1.68
CA GLY A 524 -0.66 -31.58 -1.80
C GLY A 524 -1.50 -30.54 -2.53
N LEU A 525 -0.86 -29.77 -3.42
CA LEU A 525 -1.49 -28.70 -4.20
C LEU A 525 -1.78 -29.17 -5.65
N ALA A 526 -2.64 -28.42 -6.33
CA ALA A 526 -3.02 -28.68 -7.72
C ALA A 526 -1.83 -28.49 -8.66
N GLU A 527 -1.72 -29.37 -9.67
CA GLU A 527 -0.72 -29.26 -10.73
C GLU A 527 -1.02 -28.12 -11.70
N LEU A 528 0.02 -27.49 -12.22
CA LEU A 528 -0.06 -26.52 -13.31
C LEU A 528 -0.27 -27.24 -14.64
N ALA A 529 -1.25 -26.81 -15.43
CA ALA A 529 -1.47 -27.31 -16.77
C ALA A 529 -0.44 -26.81 -17.80
N ALA A 530 0.18 -25.65 -17.53
CA ALA A 530 1.21 -25.09 -18.39
C ALA A 530 2.04 -24.04 -17.62
N LEU A 531 3.23 -23.76 -18.15
CA LEU A 531 4.11 -22.68 -17.71
C LEU A 531 4.49 -21.80 -18.90
N ARG A 532 4.54 -20.50 -18.69
CA ARG A 532 4.96 -19.50 -19.67
C ARG A 532 6.05 -18.61 -19.08
N VAL A 533 7.12 -18.43 -19.83
CA VAL A 533 8.18 -17.48 -19.49
C VAL A 533 7.79 -16.10 -20.00
N ALA A 534 7.88 -15.11 -19.14
CA ALA A 534 7.74 -13.70 -19.49
C ALA A 534 9.13 -13.11 -19.73
N ASP A 535 9.56 -13.09 -21.01
CA ASP A 535 10.87 -12.58 -21.41
C ASP A 535 10.91 -11.06 -21.45
N ARG A 536 9.76 -10.42 -21.58
CA ARG A 536 9.63 -8.97 -21.65
C ARG A 536 8.73 -8.44 -20.52
N ALA A 537 9.01 -7.24 -20.06
CA ALA A 537 8.25 -6.58 -18.98
C ALA A 537 6.74 -6.50 -19.26
N GLU A 538 6.35 -6.29 -20.52
CA GLU A 538 4.95 -6.18 -20.93
C GLU A 538 4.19 -7.52 -20.84
N GLU A 539 4.90 -8.65 -20.79
CA GLU A 539 4.33 -9.99 -20.66
C GLU A 539 3.98 -10.30 -19.20
N PHE A 540 4.54 -9.53 -18.26
CA PHE A 540 4.24 -9.59 -16.83
C PHE A 540 3.62 -8.25 -16.39
N PRO A 541 2.31 -8.03 -16.70
CA PRO A 541 1.68 -6.71 -16.56
C PRO A 541 1.55 -6.31 -15.09
N LEU A 542 2.01 -5.10 -14.79
CA LEU A 542 1.95 -4.52 -13.47
C LEU A 542 0.97 -3.32 -13.45
N GLY A 543 0.21 -3.23 -12.38
CA GLY A 543 -0.62 -2.06 -12.08
C GLY A 543 0.20 -0.88 -11.56
N PRO A 544 -0.44 0.28 -11.34
CA PRO A 544 0.21 1.50 -10.85
C PRO A 544 0.95 1.33 -9.51
N THR A 545 0.54 0.36 -8.71
CA THR A 545 1.16 0.04 -7.40
C THR A 545 2.16 -1.11 -7.47
N GLY A 546 2.54 -1.55 -8.69
CA GLY A 546 3.43 -2.69 -8.88
C GLY A 546 2.77 -4.06 -8.70
N LYS A 547 1.46 -4.14 -8.47
CA LYS A 547 0.72 -5.40 -8.37
C LYS A 547 0.56 -6.04 -9.74
N VAL A 548 0.69 -7.38 -9.79
CA VAL A 548 0.44 -8.13 -11.02
C VAL A 548 -1.04 -8.05 -11.40
N LEU A 549 -1.31 -7.72 -12.66
CA LEU A 549 -2.66 -7.63 -13.19
C LEU A 549 -3.13 -9.02 -13.68
N LYS A 550 -3.50 -9.92 -12.76
CA LYS A 550 -3.95 -11.29 -13.04
C LYS A 550 -5.05 -11.35 -14.09
N ARG A 551 -5.97 -10.38 -14.11
CA ARG A 551 -7.01 -10.30 -15.15
C ARG A 551 -6.43 -10.15 -16.57
N GLU A 552 -5.37 -9.37 -16.75
CA GLU A 552 -4.72 -9.24 -18.04
C GLU A 552 -3.99 -10.52 -18.43
N LEU A 553 -3.34 -11.20 -17.48
CA LEU A 553 -2.74 -12.52 -17.72
C LEU A 553 -3.79 -13.54 -18.15
N ARG A 554 -4.93 -13.62 -17.46
CA ARG A 554 -6.06 -14.48 -17.85
C ARG A 554 -6.51 -14.21 -19.28
N THR A 555 -6.69 -12.95 -19.65
CA THR A 555 -7.13 -12.55 -21.00
C THR A 555 -6.10 -12.93 -22.06
N ARG A 556 -4.81 -12.67 -21.80
CA ARG A 556 -3.71 -12.96 -22.75
C ARG A 556 -3.56 -14.46 -23.01
N HIS A 557 -3.77 -15.28 -22.00
CA HIS A 557 -3.55 -16.73 -22.06
C HIS A 557 -4.83 -17.55 -22.17
N ALA A 558 -5.99 -16.93 -22.38
CA ALA A 558 -7.30 -17.62 -22.43
C ALA A 558 -7.37 -18.77 -23.47
N GLY A 559 -6.63 -18.65 -24.56
CA GLY A 559 -6.59 -19.70 -25.63
C GLY A 559 -5.45 -20.72 -25.48
N LEU A 560 -4.64 -20.63 -24.41
CA LEU A 560 -3.41 -21.40 -24.29
C LEU A 560 -3.63 -22.92 -24.34
N LEU A 561 -4.63 -23.40 -23.63
CA LEU A 561 -4.93 -24.81 -23.53
C LEU A 561 -5.85 -25.30 -24.68
N SER A 562 -6.56 -24.39 -25.35
CA SER A 562 -7.42 -24.71 -26.50
C SER A 562 -6.61 -25.05 -27.75
N ALA A 563 -5.40 -24.52 -27.91
CA ALA A 563 -4.51 -24.76 -29.06
C ALA A 563 -3.74 -26.09 -28.96
N ALA A 564 -3.78 -26.76 -27.82
CA ALA A 564 -3.05 -28.01 -27.56
C ALA A 564 -3.83 -29.30 -27.89
N ALA A 565 -5.07 -29.19 -28.42
CA ALA A 565 -5.77 -30.38 -28.87
C ALA A 565 -5.08 -30.96 -30.14
N PRO A 566 -4.49 -32.15 -30.11
CA PRO A 566 -3.95 -32.77 -31.32
C PRO A 566 -5.09 -33.01 -32.29
N ALA A 567 -4.86 -32.71 -33.58
CA ALA A 567 -5.74 -33.14 -34.62
C ALA A 567 -5.99 -34.65 -34.43
N ARG A 568 -7.22 -35.03 -34.12
CA ARG A 568 -7.62 -36.46 -34.13
C ARG A 568 -7.42 -37.01 -35.54
N PRO A 569 -6.82 -38.22 -35.65
CA PRO A 569 -6.54 -38.84 -36.94
C PRO A 569 -7.78 -39.15 -37.73
#